data_76cc25b95a09623bdc279ab6da35905c
#
_entry.id   76cc25b95a09623bdc279ab6da35905c
#
_cell.length_a   1.000
_cell.length_b   1.000
_cell.length_c   1.000
_cell.angle_alpha   90.00
_cell.angle_beta   90.00
_cell.angle_gamma   90.00
#
_symmetry.space_group_name_H-M   'P 1'
#
loop_
_entity.id
_entity.type
_entity.pdbx_description
1 polymer ?
#
loop_
_entity_poly.entity_id
_entity_poly.type
_entity_poly.pdbx_seq_one_letter_code
_entity_poly.pdbx_strand_id
1 'polypeptide(L)'
;MKKIQLAVIALFTLVTVNNVSAQDSNNPWAVTIGVNAVDVRSTGDFSSKLNDHLGTSDWNFLPTISRITVERYLNDGFTLQLAGSVNRITHVASENDADIIHTSFDANLKYGLDGLIAKIFGNSTQYFSPFVYLGGGYTSLDSEGEGMLNYGFGINFWLTETVGLVYQTGTKESFKDIVPSHYQHSLGLVVKFGGTDTDGDGIYDKYDSCPEVAGLKEFNGCPDSDGDGIIDGEDACPSVAGLATLNGCPDADADGIADKDDMCPNAKGTKANNGCPDTDGDGIVDKDDKCATVAGPKANGGCPWPDTDGDGVLDKDDNCKNEVGPASNDGCPEPVITKVA
;
A
#
# COMPACT_ATOMS: atom_id res chain seq x y z
N MET A 1 29.56 14.00 26.53
CA MET A 1 29.07 12.61 26.43
C MET A 1 27.58 12.48 26.74
N LYS A 2 27.00 12.94 27.86
CA LYS A 2 25.57 12.84 28.17
C LYS A 2 24.63 13.52 27.13
N LYS A 3 25.03 14.65 26.53
CA LYS A 3 24.21 15.36 25.51
C LYS A 3 24.16 14.62 24.16
N ILE A 4 25.21 13.89 23.81
CA ILE A 4 25.27 13.07 22.59
C ILE A 4 24.42 11.81 22.78
N GLN A 5 24.44 11.20 23.97
CA GLN A 5 23.60 10.04 24.29
C GLN A 5 22.10 10.40 24.27
N LEU A 6 21.71 11.60 24.76
CA LEU A 6 20.33 12.07 24.67
C LEU A 6 19.90 12.34 23.22
N ALA A 7 20.77 12.89 22.39
CA ALA A 7 20.48 13.13 20.97
C ALA A 7 20.31 11.82 20.18
N VAL A 8 21.12 10.81 20.48
CA VAL A 8 21.02 9.48 19.89
C VAL A 8 19.73 8.78 20.34
N ILE A 9 19.37 8.87 21.62
CA ILE A 9 18.13 8.30 22.16
C ILE A 9 16.90 9.03 21.57
N ALA A 10 16.95 10.37 21.44
CA ALA A 10 15.88 11.15 20.82
C ALA A 10 15.72 10.84 19.33
N LEU A 11 16.81 10.51 18.62
CA LEU A 11 16.77 10.09 17.22
C LEU A 11 16.10 8.71 17.08
N PHE A 12 16.35 7.78 18.03
CA PHE A 12 15.72 6.45 18.05
C PHE A 12 14.25 6.47 18.43
N THR A 13 13.76 7.46 19.17
CA THR A 13 12.35 7.57 19.58
C THR A 13 11.44 8.24 18.55
N LEU A 14 12.01 8.86 17.50
CA LEU A 14 11.26 9.48 16.40
C LEU A 14 10.93 8.51 15.26
N VAL A 15 11.42 7.27 15.34
CA VAL A 15 11.18 6.25 14.31
C VAL A 15 9.93 5.44 14.68
N THR A 16 8.76 6.03 14.52
CA THR A 16 7.49 5.29 14.55
C THR A 16 7.04 4.93 13.14
N VAL A 17 7.15 3.63 12.85
CA VAL A 17 6.25 2.84 12.00
C VAL A 17 6.08 3.30 10.56
N ASN A 18 7.07 3.00 9.73
CA ASN A 18 6.83 2.73 8.31
C ASN A 18 7.76 1.58 7.89
N ASN A 19 7.34 0.74 6.95
CA ASN A 19 8.15 -0.32 6.38
C ASN A 19 9.28 0.30 5.57
N VAL A 20 10.42 0.55 6.21
CA VAL A 20 11.61 1.11 5.55
C VAL A 20 12.33 -0.02 4.83
N SER A 21 12.45 0.05 3.53
CA SER A 21 13.18 -0.94 2.73
C SER A 21 14.49 -0.37 2.21
N ALA A 22 15.45 -1.26 1.87
CA ALA A 22 16.65 -0.90 1.13
C ALA A 22 16.32 -0.18 -0.19
N GLN A 23 17.33 0.36 -0.86
CA GLN A 23 17.17 0.85 -2.23
C GLN A 23 16.66 -0.29 -3.11
N ASP A 24 15.63 -0.03 -3.89
CA ASP A 24 14.89 -1.02 -4.67
C ASP A 24 14.47 -0.47 -6.04
N SER A 25 13.63 -1.22 -6.76
CA SER A 25 13.13 -0.80 -8.07
C SER A 25 12.19 0.41 -8.01
N ASN A 26 11.61 0.75 -6.85
CA ASN A 26 10.73 1.91 -6.70
C ASN A 26 11.53 3.19 -6.47
N ASN A 27 12.65 3.09 -5.75
CA ASN A 27 13.59 4.17 -5.58
C ASN A 27 14.95 3.74 -6.12
N PRO A 28 15.10 3.64 -7.46
CA PRO A 28 16.29 3.04 -8.06
C PRO A 28 17.54 3.92 -7.97
N TRP A 29 17.40 5.19 -7.69
CA TRP A 29 18.51 6.11 -7.53
C TRP A 29 18.76 6.46 -6.08
N ALA A 30 20.03 6.64 -5.71
CA ALA A 30 20.40 7.26 -4.45
C ALA A 30 21.60 8.18 -4.64
N VAL A 31 21.64 9.24 -3.83
CA VAL A 31 22.78 10.14 -3.71
C VAL A 31 23.21 10.16 -2.25
N THR A 32 24.51 10.04 -2.04
CA THR A 32 25.11 10.21 -0.70
C THR A 32 26.04 11.41 -0.71
N ILE A 33 25.95 12.21 0.33
CA ILE A 33 26.86 13.30 0.62
C ILE A 33 27.44 13.06 2.00
N GLY A 34 28.76 13.05 2.13
CA GLY A 34 29.39 12.70 3.39
C GLY A 34 30.85 13.07 3.50
N VAL A 35 31.44 12.51 4.51
CA VAL A 35 32.86 12.65 4.83
C VAL A 35 33.56 11.32 4.61
N ASN A 36 34.88 11.38 4.37
CA ASN A 36 35.70 10.19 4.29
C ASN A 36 36.97 10.35 5.12
N ALA A 37 37.46 9.24 5.65
CA ALA A 37 38.79 9.10 6.24
C ALA A 37 39.63 8.12 5.39
N VAL A 38 40.89 8.44 5.20
CA VAL A 38 41.83 7.62 4.47
C VAL A 38 42.96 7.21 5.44
N ASP A 39 43.21 5.93 5.51
CA ASP A 39 44.26 5.35 6.35
C ASP A 39 45.32 4.65 5.47
N VAL A 40 46.50 5.24 5.37
CA VAL A 40 47.60 4.79 4.53
C VAL A 40 48.60 4.00 5.36
N ARG A 41 48.18 2.81 5.84
CA ARG A 41 49.09 1.91 6.55
C ARG A 41 49.65 0.80 5.67
N SER A 42 50.86 0.40 5.95
CA SER A 42 51.47 -0.81 5.39
C SER A 42 50.71 -2.04 5.94
N THR A 43 50.12 -2.83 5.09
CA THR A 43 49.31 -3.99 5.44
C THR A 43 50.18 -5.17 5.88
N GLY A 44 50.07 -5.55 7.15
CA GLY A 44 50.66 -6.77 7.70
C GLY A 44 49.83 -8.02 7.44
N ASP A 45 49.94 -9.02 8.31
CA ASP A 45 49.23 -10.30 8.38
C ASP A 45 47.71 -10.09 8.58
N PHE A 46 46.88 -11.06 8.29
CA PHE A 46 45.41 -10.94 8.30
C PHE A 46 44.82 -10.46 9.65
N SER A 47 45.38 -10.91 10.77
CA SER A 47 44.92 -10.47 12.11
C SER A 47 45.35 -9.04 12.44
N SER A 48 46.51 -8.59 11.98
CA SER A 48 46.90 -7.20 12.06
C SER A 48 46.07 -6.32 11.13
N LYS A 49 45.74 -6.80 9.94
CA LYS A 49 44.85 -6.09 8.99
C LYS A 49 43.49 -5.71 9.58
N LEU A 50 42.86 -6.59 10.37
CA LEU A 50 41.58 -6.28 11.00
C LEU A 50 41.71 -5.22 12.11
N ASN A 51 42.73 -5.32 12.95
CA ASN A 51 43.01 -4.32 13.97
C ASN A 51 43.41 -2.96 13.36
N ASP A 52 44.19 -2.98 12.30
CA ASP A 52 44.59 -1.79 11.56
C ASP A 52 43.39 -1.15 10.86
N HIS A 53 42.52 -1.97 10.28
CA HIS A 53 41.28 -1.50 9.61
C HIS A 53 40.32 -0.77 10.56
N LEU A 54 40.24 -1.19 11.82
CA LEU A 54 39.37 -0.59 12.84
C LEU A 54 40.08 0.48 13.69
N GLY A 55 41.39 0.59 13.59
CA GLY A 55 42.19 1.59 14.30
C GLY A 55 41.97 2.99 13.74
N THR A 56 41.82 3.99 14.61
CA THR A 56 41.54 5.38 14.19
C THR A 56 42.78 6.30 14.33
N SER A 57 43.92 5.78 14.75
CA SER A 57 45.10 6.59 15.05
C SER A 57 45.71 7.29 13.83
N ASP A 58 45.58 6.69 12.65
CA ASP A 58 46.18 7.19 11.40
C ASP A 58 45.13 7.60 10.34
N TRP A 59 43.92 7.85 10.81
CA TRP A 59 42.85 8.35 9.93
C TRP A 59 43.14 9.79 9.51
N ASN A 60 43.33 9.98 8.23
CA ASN A 60 43.37 11.28 7.61
C ASN A 60 41.95 11.72 7.30
N PHE A 61 41.50 12.76 7.95
CA PHE A 61 40.11 13.23 7.89
C PHE A 61 40.04 14.71 7.53
N LEU A 62 39.28 15.02 6.51
CA LEU A 62 38.94 16.38 6.13
C LEU A 62 37.57 16.77 6.74
N PRO A 63 37.49 17.79 7.63
CA PRO A 63 36.25 18.15 8.34
C PRO A 63 35.27 18.96 7.45
N THR A 64 35.03 18.48 6.25
CA THR A 64 34.09 19.05 5.27
C THR A 64 33.51 17.94 4.40
N ILE A 65 32.55 18.25 3.56
CA ILE A 65 32.04 17.30 2.57
C ILE A 65 33.22 16.88 1.69
N SER A 66 33.57 15.60 1.77
CA SER A 66 34.77 15.07 1.10
C SER A 66 34.47 13.81 0.30
N ARG A 67 33.21 13.32 0.30
CA ARG A 67 32.76 12.21 -0.54
C ARG A 67 31.33 12.44 -1.00
N ILE A 68 31.13 12.17 -2.31
CA ILE A 68 29.81 12.15 -2.94
C ILE A 68 29.68 10.82 -3.68
N THR A 69 28.52 10.15 -3.54
CA THR A 69 28.22 8.97 -4.34
C THR A 69 26.89 9.12 -5.05
N VAL A 70 26.81 8.52 -6.24
CA VAL A 70 25.56 8.31 -6.98
C VAL A 70 25.40 6.83 -7.19
N GLU A 71 24.24 6.32 -6.85
CA GLU A 71 23.94 4.89 -6.91
C GLU A 71 22.70 4.64 -7.76
N ARG A 72 22.74 3.52 -8.50
CA ARG A 72 21.58 3.02 -9.24
C ARG A 72 21.35 1.56 -8.90
N TYR A 73 20.18 1.26 -8.36
CA TYR A 73 19.70 -0.10 -8.22
C TYR A 73 19.53 -0.76 -9.59
N LEU A 74 19.98 -1.99 -9.74
CA LEU A 74 19.91 -2.74 -10.98
C LEU A 74 18.77 -3.78 -10.88
N ASN A 75 18.99 -4.83 -10.11
CA ASN A 75 18.01 -5.89 -9.79
C ASN A 75 18.59 -6.79 -8.68
N ASP A 76 17.74 -7.61 -8.10
CA ASP A 76 18.10 -8.72 -7.18
C ASP A 76 19.12 -8.35 -6.08
N GLY A 77 19.03 -7.12 -5.57
CA GLY A 77 19.92 -6.60 -4.53
C GLY A 77 21.23 -6.01 -5.04
N PHE A 78 21.46 -5.99 -6.35
CA PHE A 78 22.63 -5.36 -6.94
C PHE A 78 22.40 -3.86 -7.19
N THR A 79 23.42 -3.06 -6.85
CA THR A 79 23.45 -1.61 -7.04
C THR A 79 24.79 -1.20 -7.61
N LEU A 80 24.78 -0.40 -8.67
CA LEU A 80 25.96 0.26 -9.20
C LEU A 80 26.19 1.57 -8.44
N GLN A 81 27.39 1.75 -7.88
CA GLN A 81 27.80 2.97 -7.18
C GLN A 81 28.95 3.64 -7.95
N LEU A 82 28.80 4.93 -8.23
CA LEU A 82 29.87 5.82 -8.63
C LEU A 82 30.19 6.72 -7.45
N ALA A 83 31.48 6.89 -7.13
CA ALA A 83 31.91 7.68 -5.98
C ALA A 83 33.10 8.58 -6.34
N GLY A 84 33.01 9.83 -5.93
CA GLY A 84 34.12 10.78 -5.94
C GLY A 84 34.51 11.14 -4.52
N SER A 85 35.80 11.15 -4.21
CA SER A 85 36.30 11.59 -2.91
C SER A 85 37.57 12.43 -3.00
N VAL A 86 37.65 13.34 -2.05
CA VAL A 86 38.83 14.18 -1.83
C VAL A 86 39.23 14.09 -0.35
N ASN A 87 40.51 14.03 -0.08
CA ASN A 87 41.04 14.09 1.28
C ASN A 87 42.41 14.76 1.29
N ARG A 88 42.90 15.02 2.47
CA ARG A 88 44.26 15.51 2.70
C ARG A 88 44.95 14.55 3.65
N ILE A 89 46.05 13.95 3.19
CA ILE A 89 46.84 13.00 3.96
C ILE A 89 47.92 13.79 4.69
N THR A 90 47.83 13.81 6.01
CA THR A 90 48.75 14.49 6.90
C THR A 90 49.56 13.52 7.73
N HIS A 91 49.12 12.24 7.81
CA HIS A 91 49.80 11.18 8.58
C HIS A 91 50.00 9.98 7.65
N VAL A 92 51.24 9.57 7.46
CA VAL A 92 51.63 8.36 6.75
C VAL A 92 52.52 7.54 7.70
N ALA A 93 52.02 6.36 8.09
CA ALA A 93 52.78 5.38 8.87
C ALA A 93 53.60 5.96 10.04
N SER A 94 52.98 6.81 10.88
CA SER A 94 53.58 7.48 12.05
C SER A 94 54.47 8.73 11.75
N GLU A 95 54.57 9.16 10.52
CA GLU A 95 55.17 10.44 10.16
C GLU A 95 54.10 11.54 10.06
N ASN A 96 54.28 12.65 10.80
CA ASN A 96 53.24 13.69 10.98
C ASN A 96 53.38 14.89 10.02
N ASP A 97 54.25 14.85 9.03
CA ASP A 97 54.59 16.01 8.18
C ASP A 97 54.20 15.87 6.70
N ALA A 98 53.35 14.90 6.37
CA ALA A 98 52.83 14.79 4.99
C ALA A 98 51.75 15.87 4.73
N ASP A 99 51.73 16.40 3.53
CA ASP A 99 50.69 17.32 3.04
C ASP A 99 50.35 16.94 1.60
N ILE A 100 49.66 15.81 1.46
CA ILE A 100 49.36 15.16 0.19
C ILE A 100 47.88 15.26 -0.08
N ILE A 101 47.51 15.75 -1.26
CA ILE A 101 46.10 15.75 -1.70
C ILE A 101 45.75 14.37 -2.24
N HIS A 102 44.78 13.73 -1.62
CA HIS A 102 44.18 12.49 -2.09
C HIS A 102 42.90 12.78 -2.86
N THR A 103 42.80 12.28 -4.09
CA THR A 103 41.57 12.27 -4.86
C THR A 103 41.28 10.87 -5.39
N SER A 104 40.04 10.46 -5.41
CA SER A 104 39.65 9.20 -6.02
C SER A 104 38.30 9.28 -6.75
N PHE A 105 38.21 8.48 -7.81
CA PHE A 105 36.99 8.22 -8.52
C PHE A 105 36.80 6.71 -8.66
N ASP A 106 35.67 6.20 -8.21
CA ASP A 106 35.41 4.77 -8.04
C ASP A 106 34.11 4.35 -8.70
N ALA A 107 34.10 3.15 -9.26
CA ALA A 107 32.91 2.45 -9.72
C ALA A 107 32.84 1.09 -9.00
N ASN A 108 31.79 0.89 -8.21
CA ASN A 108 31.62 -0.29 -7.39
C ASN A 108 30.28 -0.96 -7.67
N LEU A 109 30.27 -2.28 -7.68
CA LEU A 109 29.07 -3.08 -7.62
C LEU A 109 28.81 -3.44 -6.16
N LYS A 110 27.68 -3.00 -5.62
CA LYS A 110 27.21 -3.33 -4.26
C LYS A 110 26.23 -4.47 -4.34
N TYR A 111 26.22 -5.32 -3.32
CA TYR A 111 25.22 -6.36 -3.11
C TYR A 111 24.60 -6.22 -1.72
N GLY A 112 23.30 -5.98 -1.65
CA GLY A 112 22.53 -5.90 -0.41
C GLY A 112 22.36 -7.26 0.22
N LEU A 113 22.60 -7.34 1.52
CA LEU A 113 22.48 -8.57 2.30
C LEU A 113 21.12 -8.77 2.96
N ASP A 114 20.19 -7.84 2.76
CA ASP A 114 18.84 -7.85 3.37
C ASP A 114 18.08 -9.14 3.05
N GLY A 115 18.07 -9.54 1.79
CA GLY A 115 17.41 -10.77 1.36
C GLY A 115 18.02 -12.04 1.93
N LEU A 116 19.33 -12.04 2.15
CA LEU A 116 20.04 -13.16 2.79
C LEU A 116 19.72 -13.23 4.28
N ILE A 117 19.74 -12.09 4.95
CA ILE A 117 19.44 -11.96 6.38
C ILE A 117 17.99 -12.34 6.66
N ALA A 118 17.05 -11.88 5.83
CA ALA A 118 15.64 -12.25 5.95
C ALA A 118 15.41 -13.76 5.81
N LYS A 119 16.14 -14.43 4.93
CA LYS A 119 16.08 -15.90 4.77
C LYS A 119 16.62 -16.66 5.99
N ILE A 120 17.64 -16.12 6.68
CA ILE A 120 18.32 -16.78 7.80
C ILE A 120 17.58 -16.52 9.11
N PHE A 121 17.12 -15.30 9.35
CA PHE A 121 16.59 -14.84 10.64
C PHE A 121 15.08 -14.60 10.67
N GLY A 122 14.39 -14.81 9.55
CA GLY A 122 12.91 -14.84 9.49
C GLY A 122 12.20 -13.49 9.43
N ASN A 123 12.90 -12.36 9.59
CA ASN A 123 12.33 -11.03 9.37
C ASN A 123 13.38 -10.04 8.90
N SER A 124 12.94 -9.12 8.05
CA SER A 124 13.80 -8.13 7.44
C SER A 124 14.44 -7.18 8.46
N THR A 125 15.60 -6.75 8.12
CA THR A 125 16.33 -5.64 8.72
C THR A 125 15.60 -4.32 8.39
N GLN A 126 14.51 -4.04 9.08
CA GLN A 126 13.61 -2.93 8.77
C GLN A 126 14.28 -1.54 8.77
N TYR A 127 15.31 -1.35 9.59
CA TYR A 127 15.97 -0.05 9.79
C TYR A 127 17.42 0.00 9.30
N PHE A 128 17.99 -1.11 8.91
CA PHE A 128 19.36 -1.18 8.46
C PHE A 128 19.54 -2.16 7.31
N SER A 129 20.35 -1.78 6.34
CA SER A 129 20.61 -2.55 5.13
C SER A 129 22.09 -2.73 4.97
N PRO A 130 22.66 -3.85 5.45
CA PRO A 130 24.05 -4.16 5.24
C PRO A 130 24.31 -4.58 3.81
N PHE A 131 25.52 -4.24 3.32
CA PHE A 131 25.94 -4.59 1.96
C PHE A 131 27.42 -4.91 1.91
N VAL A 132 27.82 -5.63 0.90
CA VAL A 132 29.20 -5.79 0.47
C VAL A 132 29.40 -5.13 -0.89
N TYR A 133 30.63 -4.76 -1.21
CA TYR A 133 30.91 -4.19 -2.52
C TYR A 133 32.27 -4.66 -3.05
N LEU A 134 32.35 -4.68 -4.37
CA LEU A 134 33.57 -4.94 -5.14
C LEU A 134 33.57 -3.99 -6.35
N GLY A 135 34.73 -3.45 -6.68
CA GLY A 135 34.81 -2.55 -7.82
C GLY A 135 36.25 -2.14 -8.14
N GLY A 136 36.35 -1.10 -8.93
CA GLY A 136 37.62 -0.50 -9.26
C GLY A 136 37.51 1.01 -9.30
N GLY A 137 38.66 1.65 -9.27
CA GLY A 137 38.73 3.10 -9.32
C GLY A 137 40.09 3.60 -9.70
N TYR A 138 40.21 4.89 -9.74
CA TYR A 138 41.47 5.59 -9.91
C TYR A 138 41.72 6.48 -8.71
N THR A 139 42.86 6.31 -8.08
CA THR A 139 43.28 7.16 -6.96
C THR A 139 44.55 7.91 -7.31
N SER A 140 44.58 9.19 -6.98
CA SER A 140 45.73 10.05 -7.14
C SER A 140 46.18 10.63 -5.79
N LEU A 141 47.46 10.60 -5.56
CA LEU A 141 48.14 11.30 -4.48
C LEU A 141 48.98 12.42 -5.13
N ASP A 142 48.58 13.69 -4.91
CA ASP A 142 49.10 14.85 -5.64
C ASP A 142 49.05 14.66 -7.17
N SER A 143 50.22 14.45 -7.81
CA SER A 143 50.34 14.28 -9.27
C SER A 143 50.50 12.83 -9.71
N GLU A 144 50.66 11.88 -8.79
CA GLU A 144 50.85 10.47 -9.08
C GLU A 144 49.53 9.72 -8.84
N GLY A 145 49.17 8.83 -9.75
CA GLY A 145 47.91 8.10 -9.61
C GLY A 145 47.89 6.79 -10.39
N GLU A 146 47.06 5.88 -9.93
CA GLU A 146 46.87 4.57 -10.55
C GLU A 146 45.48 3.98 -10.36
N GLY A 147 45.23 2.87 -11.06
CA GLY A 147 44.05 2.07 -10.87
C GLY A 147 44.09 1.27 -9.57
N MET A 148 42.99 1.18 -8.89
CA MET A 148 42.83 0.46 -7.62
C MET A 148 41.71 -0.58 -7.73
N LEU A 149 41.89 -1.71 -7.06
CA LEU A 149 40.82 -2.65 -6.77
C LEU A 149 40.16 -2.26 -5.45
N ASN A 150 38.84 -2.08 -5.45
CA ASN A 150 38.09 -1.67 -4.28
C ASN A 150 37.22 -2.82 -3.78
N TYR A 151 37.27 -3.13 -2.49
CA TYR A 151 36.38 -4.10 -1.87
C TYR A 151 36.14 -3.78 -0.40
N GLY A 152 34.95 -4.14 0.09
CA GLY A 152 34.60 -3.85 1.47
C GLY A 152 33.14 -4.11 1.76
N PHE A 153 32.69 -3.49 2.83
CA PHE A 153 31.31 -3.61 3.30
C PHE A 153 30.80 -2.27 3.84
N GLY A 154 29.49 -2.22 4.06
CA GLY A 154 28.85 -1.07 4.66
C GLY A 154 27.46 -1.38 5.17
N ILE A 155 26.84 -0.37 5.72
CA ILE A 155 25.50 -0.46 6.27
C ILE A 155 24.77 0.86 6.07
N ASN A 156 23.55 0.80 5.56
CA ASN A 156 22.64 1.94 5.58
C ASN A 156 21.73 1.84 6.81
N PHE A 157 21.53 2.96 7.49
CA PHE A 157 20.56 3.12 8.56
C PHE A 157 19.47 4.07 8.07
N TRP A 158 18.29 3.54 7.80
CA TRP A 158 17.17 4.31 7.29
C TRP A 158 16.44 5.05 8.41
N LEU A 159 16.33 6.36 8.29
CA LEU A 159 15.64 7.25 9.21
C LEU A 159 14.19 7.48 8.75
N THR A 160 13.99 7.48 7.44
CA THR A 160 12.69 7.54 6.75
C THR A 160 12.70 6.57 5.58
N GLU A 161 11.61 6.47 4.84
CA GLU A 161 11.54 5.65 3.62
C GLU A 161 12.58 6.04 2.56
N THR A 162 12.99 7.30 2.52
CA THR A 162 13.88 7.83 1.48
C THR A 162 15.20 8.38 2.00
N VAL A 163 15.33 8.65 3.30
CA VAL A 163 16.52 9.28 3.89
C VAL A 163 17.15 8.39 4.92
N GLY A 164 18.46 8.23 4.86
CA GLY A 164 19.23 7.41 5.79
C GLY A 164 20.64 7.92 6.03
N LEU A 165 21.34 7.25 6.90
CA LEU A 165 22.79 7.37 7.12
C LEU A 165 23.46 6.14 6.52
N VAL A 166 24.60 6.33 5.87
CA VAL A 166 25.44 5.23 5.37
C VAL A 166 26.81 5.28 5.98
N TYR A 167 27.26 4.15 6.49
CA TYR A 167 28.68 3.90 6.78
C TYR A 167 29.21 2.86 5.81
N GLN A 168 30.33 3.18 5.14
CA GLN A 168 31.01 2.30 4.20
C GLN A 168 32.48 2.26 4.53
N THR A 169 33.06 1.07 4.53
CA THR A 169 34.48 0.85 4.79
C THR A 169 35.02 -0.23 3.87
N GLY A 170 36.28 -0.10 3.50
CA GLY A 170 36.94 -1.11 2.67
C GLY A 170 38.36 -0.76 2.33
N THR A 171 38.96 -1.66 1.56
CA THR A 171 40.35 -1.58 1.10
C THR A 171 40.37 -1.12 -0.37
N LYS A 172 41.32 -0.28 -0.67
CA LYS A 172 41.74 0.07 -2.03
C LYS A 172 43.10 -0.56 -2.26
N GLU A 173 43.15 -1.60 -3.05
CA GLU A 173 44.35 -2.37 -3.34
C GLU A 173 45.03 -1.84 -4.61
N SER A 174 46.29 -1.51 -4.52
CA SER A 174 47.10 -1.02 -5.62
C SER A 174 47.43 -2.12 -6.63
N PHE A 175 47.48 -1.77 -7.92
CA PHE A 175 47.95 -2.69 -8.97
C PHE A 175 49.42 -2.56 -9.29
N LYS A 176 50.07 -1.42 -8.97
CA LYS A 176 51.43 -1.11 -9.38
C LYS A 176 52.30 -0.54 -8.27
N ASP A 177 51.74 -0.37 -7.07
CA ASP A 177 52.43 0.21 -5.90
C ASP A 177 52.88 1.67 -6.10
N ILE A 178 52.35 2.40 -7.07
CA ILE A 178 52.58 3.83 -7.26
C ILE A 178 51.86 4.62 -6.16
N VAL A 179 50.61 4.25 -5.91
CA VAL A 179 49.80 4.71 -4.78
C VAL A 179 49.69 3.57 -3.77
N PRO A 180 50.10 3.73 -2.52
CA PRO A 180 50.01 2.67 -1.53
C PRO A 180 48.59 2.15 -1.37
N SER A 181 48.46 0.82 -1.19
CA SER A 181 47.18 0.23 -0.76
C SER A 181 46.75 0.85 0.56
N HIS A 182 45.47 1.19 0.69
CA HIS A 182 45.00 1.92 1.86
C HIS A 182 43.54 1.55 2.19
N TYR A 183 43.16 1.86 3.43
CA TYR A 183 41.75 1.76 3.86
C TYR A 183 41.05 3.08 3.64
N GLN A 184 39.79 2.99 3.27
CA GLN A 184 38.89 4.15 3.17
C GLN A 184 37.62 3.89 3.95
N HIS A 185 37.27 4.82 4.83
CA HIS A 185 36.05 4.84 5.63
C HIS A 185 35.24 6.04 5.22
N SER A 186 33.93 5.90 5.18
CA SER A 186 33.03 7.01 4.86
C SER A 186 31.76 6.96 5.69
N LEU A 187 31.26 8.13 6.04
CA LEU A 187 29.98 8.34 6.70
C LEU A 187 29.24 9.44 5.96
N GLY A 188 27.99 9.21 5.59
CA GLY A 188 27.22 10.18 4.83
C GLY A 188 25.71 10.08 5.06
N LEU A 189 25.02 11.12 4.59
CA LEU A 189 23.58 11.15 4.46
C LEU A 189 23.24 10.61 3.05
N VAL A 190 22.41 9.59 3.01
CA VAL A 190 21.92 8.98 1.77
C VAL A 190 20.46 9.36 1.56
N VAL A 191 20.12 9.74 0.33
CA VAL A 191 18.74 10.01 -0.10
C VAL A 191 18.46 9.15 -1.33
N LYS A 192 17.42 8.34 -1.28
CA LYS A 192 16.98 7.53 -2.42
C LYS A 192 15.72 8.15 -3.05
N PHE A 193 15.57 7.99 -4.37
CA PHE A 193 14.51 8.62 -5.16
C PHE A 193 14.34 7.94 -6.53
N GLY A 194 13.32 8.39 -7.29
CA GLY A 194 13.11 8.01 -8.69
C GLY A 194 12.07 6.94 -8.92
N GLY A 195 11.23 6.66 -7.93
CA GLY A 195 10.00 5.90 -8.12
C GLY A 195 8.98 6.70 -8.91
N THR A 196 8.11 6.02 -9.64
CA THR A 196 6.94 6.61 -10.30
C THR A 196 5.73 6.45 -9.38
N ASP A 197 4.96 7.51 -9.25
CA ASP A 197 3.68 7.61 -8.57
C ASP A 197 2.86 8.55 -9.47
N THR A 198 2.04 7.94 -10.34
CA THR A 198 1.46 8.65 -11.49
C THR A 198 0.31 9.55 -11.09
N ASP A 199 -0.50 9.15 -10.10
CA ASP A 199 -1.65 9.91 -9.62
C ASP A 199 -1.36 10.74 -8.36
N GLY A 200 -0.20 10.49 -7.69
CA GLY A 200 0.30 11.30 -6.59
C GLY A 200 -0.35 10.98 -5.24
N ASP A 201 -0.88 9.78 -5.05
CA ASP A 201 -1.51 9.37 -3.78
C ASP A 201 -0.51 8.88 -2.71
N GLY A 202 0.78 8.77 -3.08
CA GLY A 202 1.87 8.32 -2.21
C GLY A 202 2.15 6.83 -2.29
N ILE A 203 1.49 6.11 -3.19
CA ILE A 203 1.75 4.70 -3.49
C ILE A 203 2.39 4.64 -4.88
N TYR A 204 3.53 3.95 -4.98
CA TYR A 204 4.18 3.83 -6.28
C TYR A 204 3.42 2.88 -7.21
N ASP A 205 3.32 3.23 -8.51
CA ASP A 205 2.60 2.50 -9.56
C ASP A 205 2.78 0.98 -9.50
N LYS A 206 3.94 0.50 -9.06
CA LYS A 206 4.23 -0.94 -8.94
C LYS A 206 3.43 -1.63 -7.83
N TYR A 207 3.05 -0.90 -6.80
CA TYR A 207 2.30 -1.40 -5.64
C TYR A 207 0.88 -0.86 -5.61
N ASP A 208 0.56 -0.03 -6.58
CA ASP A 208 -0.74 0.57 -6.76
C ASP A 208 -1.60 -0.31 -7.66
N SER A 209 -2.77 -0.68 -7.18
CA SER A 209 -3.76 -1.42 -7.95
C SER A 209 -4.53 -0.51 -8.92
N CYS A 210 -4.49 0.81 -8.68
CA CYS A 210 -5.17 1.82 -9.49
C CYS A 210 -4.22 2.98 -9.87
N PRO A 211 -3.11 2.76 -10.58
CA PRO A 211 -1.98 3.70 -10.72
C PRO A 211 -2.28 5.03 -11.42
N GLU A 212 -3.48 5.21 -11.95
CA GLU A 212 -3.90 6.43 -12.65
C GLU A 212 -4.99 7.20 -11.88
N VAL A 213 -5.45 6.65 -10.72
CA VAL A 213 -6.57 7.21 -9.95
C VAL A 213 -6.25 7.16 -8.47
N ALA A 214 -5.89 8.30 -7.92
CA ALA A 214 -5.50 8.45 -6.52
C ALA A 214 -6.51 7.84 -5.54
N GLY A 215 -6.03 7.02 -4.62
CA GLY A 215 -6.88 6.29 -3.71
C GLY A 215 -6.31 6.14 -2.31
N LEU A 216 -6.72 5.10 -1.62
CA LEU A 216 -6.42 4.88 -0.22
C LEU A 216 -5.38 3.77 -0.04
N LYS A 217 -4.47 3.97 0.91
CA LYS A 217 -3.41 2.99 1.21
C LYS A 217 -3.96 1.64 1.67
N GLU A 218 -5.10 1.62 2.34
CA GLU A 218 -5.77 0.40 2.78
C GLU A 218 -6.33 -0.43 1.62
N PHE A 219 -6.59 0.19 0.48
CA PHE A 219 -7.05 -0.43 -0.75
C PHE A 219 -5.97 -0.49 -1.85
N ASN A 220 -4.69 -0.43 -1.44
CA ASN A 220 -3.54 -0.45 -2.34
C ASN A 220 -3.66 0.56 -3.49
N GLY A 221 -4.03 1.81 -3.18
CA GLY A 221 -4.12 2.89 -4.14
C GLY A 221 -5.45 2.99 -4.90
N CYS A 222 -6.42 2.13 -4.62
CA CYS A 222 -7.74 2.29 -5.23
C CYS A 222 -8.65 3.19 -4.40
N PRO A 223 -9.50 4.03 -5.05
CA PRO A 223 -10.48 4.86 -4.36
C PRO A 223 -11.66 4.04 -3.83
N ASP A 224 -12.23 4.52 -2.74
CA ASP A 224 -13.50 4.15 -2.15
C ASP A 224 -14.22 5.48 -1.88
N SER A 225 -15.08 5.89 -2.82
CA SER A 225 -15.61 7.26 -2.86
C SER A 225 -16.68 7.53 -1.82
N ASP A 226 -17.43 6.51 -1.37
CA ASP A 226 -18.49 6.67 -0.37
C ASP A 226 -18.11 6.12 1.01
N GLY A 227 -16.98 5.39 1.12
CA GLY A 227 -16.39 4.94 2.36
C GLY A 227 -17.07 3.71 2.97
N ASP A 228 -17.69 2.85 2.16
CA ASP A 228 -18.37 1.64 2.65
C ASP A 228 -17.43 0.42 2.77
N GLY A 229 -16.18 0.55 2.32
CA GLY A 229 -15.17 -0.49 2.38
C GLY A 229 -15.04 -1.32 1.10
N ILE A 230 -15.69 -0.92 0.02
CA ILE A 230 -15.58 -1.53 -1.30
C ILE A 230 -14.99 -0.49 -2.26
N ILE A 231 -14.00 -0.89 -3.02
CA ILE A 231 -13.37 0.04 -3.98
C ILE A 231 -14.32 0.35 -5.13
N ASP A 232 -14.27 1.58 -5.64
CA ASP A 232 -15.16 2.08 -6.72
C ASP A 232 -15.25 1.13 -7.93
N GLY A 233 -14.15 0.44 -8.25
CA GLY A 233 -14.08 -0.49 -9.38
C GLY A 233 -14.82 -1.81 -9.16
N GLU A 234 -15.10 -2.18 -7.92
CA GLU A 234 -15.83 -3.38 -7.52
C GLU A 234 -17.20 -3.06 -6.95
N ASP A 235 -17.49 -1.77 -6.71
CA ASP A 235 -18.73 -1.27 -6.18
C ASP A 235 -19.77 -1.04 -7.28
N ALA A 236 -20.93 -1.61 -7.09
CA ALA A 236 -22.08 -1.40 -7.99
C ALA A 236 -22.79 -0.06 -7.74
N CYS A 237 -22.48 0.64 -6.62
CA CYS A 237 -23.06 1.93 -6.23
C CYS A 237 -21.97 2.89 -5.67
N PRO A 238 -20.89 3.23 -6.41
CA PRO A 238 -19.66 3.84 -5.90
C PRO A 238 -19.79 5.24 -5.27
N SER A 239 -20.97 5.78 -5.18
CA SER A 239 -21.24 7.12 -4.62
C SER A 239 -22.25 7.10 -3.48
N VAL A 240 -22.73 5.92 -3.09
CA VAL A 240 -23.75 5.76 -2.05
C VAL A 240 -23.44 4.51 -1.23
N ALA A 241 -22.87 4.72 -0.06
CA ALA A 241 -22.45 3.65 0.84
C ALA A 241 -23.54 2.61 1.10
N GLY A 242 -23.19 1.34 0.96
CA GLY A 242 -24.14 0.25 1.07
C GLY A 242 -23.58 -1.00 1.74
N LEU A 243 -24.06 -2.14 1.31
CA LEU A 243 -23.78 -3.43 1.94
C LEU A 243 -22.87 -4.28 1.04
N ALA A 244 -21.84 -4.89 1.62
CA ALA A 244 -20.95 -5.79 0.90
C ALA A 244 -21.69 -7.00 0.28
N THR A 245 -22.80 -7.44 0.90
CA THR A 245 -23.67 -8.51 0.38
C THR A 245 -24.44 -8.13 -0.86
N LEU A 246 -24.54 -6.82 -1.14
CA LEU A 246 -25.21 -6.23 -2.31
C LEU A 246 -24.24 -5.48 -3.21
N ASN A 247 -22.93 -5.86 -3.14
CA ASN A 247 -21.84 -5.24 -3.88
C ASN A 247 -21.81 -3.71 -3.74
N GLY A 248 -21.88 -3.21 -2.49
CA GLY A 248 -21.79 -1.78 -2.19
C GLY A 248 -23.11 -0.99 -2.37
N CYS A 249 -24.21 -1.64 -2.70
CA CYS A 249 -25.47 -0.92 -2.82
C CYS A 249 -26.27 -0.90 -1.53
N PRO A 250 -26.99 0.23 -1.25
CA PRO A 250 -27.87 0.33 -0.09
C PRO A 250 -29.13 -0.55 -0.24
N ASP A 251 -29.70 -0.92 0.92
CA ASP A 251 -30.94 -1.66 1.08
C ASP A 251 -31.67 -1.03 2.29
N ALA A 252 -32.54 -0.10 2.00
CA ALA A 252 -33.12 0.79 3.00
C ALA A 252 -34.12 0.07 3.92
N ASP A 253 -34.84 -0.95 3.42
CA ASP A 253 -35.81 -1.70 4.21
C ASP A 253 -35.26 -3.05 4.71
N ALA A 254 -34.07 -3.43 4.24
CA ALA A 254 -33.37 -4.66 4.61
C ALA A 254 -34.13 -5.94 4.24
N ASP A 255 -34.64 -6.02 3.00
CA ASP A 255 -35.26 -7.22 2.46
C ASP A 255 -34.31 -8.09 1.62
N GLY A 256 -33.09 -7.59 1.36
CA GLY A 256 -32.01 -8.27 0.63
C GLY A 256 -31.98 -7.94 -0.86
N ILE A 257 -32.69 -6.90 -1.27
CA ILE A 257 -32.69 -6.36 -2.63
C ILE A 257 -32.12 -4.94 -2.55
N ALA A 258 -31.19 -4.61 -3.43
CA ALA A 258 -30.63 -3.25 -3.45
C ALA A 258 -31.69 -2.24 -3.88
N ASP A 259 -31.68 -1.05 -3.25
CA ASP A 259 -32.64 0.03 -3.53
C ASP A 259 -32.80 0.35 -5.02
N LYS A 260 -31.71 0.24 -5.80
CA LYS A 260 -31.72 0.47 -7.26
C LYS A 260 -32.49 -0.60 -8.05
N ASP A 261 -32.60 -1.80 -7.50
CA ASP A 261 -33.23 -2.96 -8.12
C ASP A 261 -34.58 -3.27 -7.47
N ASP A 262 -34.94 -2.50 -6.42
CA ASP A 262 -36.18 -2.64 -5.65
C ASP A 262 -37.28 -1.69 -6.16
N MET A 263 -38.45 -2.25 -6.45
CA MET A 263 -39.63 -1.45 -6.82
C MET A 263 -40.31 -0.79 -5.62
N CYS A 264 -40.00 -1.22 -4.39
CA CYS A 264 -40.53 -0.70 -3.13
C CYS A 264 -39.45 -0.50 -2.07
N PRO A 265 -38.43 0.37 -2.29
CA PRO A 265 -37.20 0.45 -1.50
C PRO A 265 -37.35 0.80 0.00
N ASN A 266 -38.55 1.07 0.45
CA ASN A 266 -38.88 1.42 1.82
C ASN A 266 -39.90 0.48 2.46
N ALA A 267 -40.23 -0.63 1.79
CA ALA A 267 -41.25 -1.54 2.28
C ALA A 267 -40.90 -2.98 1.93
N LYS A 268 -40.40 -3.73 2.92
CA LYS A 268 -39.89 -5.10 2.79
C LYS A 268 -40.84 -5.99 1.98
N GLY A 269 -40.29 -6.56 0.94
CA GLY A 269 -41.01 -7.49 0.10
C GLY A 269 -40.25 -8.76 -0.20
N THR A 270 -40.50 -9.34 -1.34
CA THR A 270 -39.85 -10.56 -1.78
C THR A 270 -39.24 -10.38 -3.16
N LYS A 271 -38.20 -11.14 -3.46
CA LYS A 271 -37.57 -11.15 -4.78
C LYS A 271 -38.56 -11.54 -5.90
N ALA A 272 -39.58 -12.36 -5.58
CA ALA A 272 -40.62 -12.75 -6.53
C ALA A 272 -41.51 -11.57 -6.94
N ASN A 273 -41.65 -10.58 -6.05
CA ASN A 273 -42.43 -9.37 -6.23
C ASN A 273 -41.56 -8.12 -6.47
N ASN A 274 -40.28 -8.33 -6.88
CA ASN A 274 -39.31 -7.26 -7.09
C ASN A 274 -39.20 -6.29 -5.90
N GLY A 275 -39.13 -6.82 -4.65
CA GLY A 275 -39.01 -6.05 -3.45
C GLY A 275 -40.29 -5.46 -2.86
N CYS A 276 -41.43 -5.69 -3.51
CA CYS A 276 -42.72 -5.20 -2.98
C CYS A 276 -43.39 -6.23 -2.06
N PRO A 277 -44.05 -5.78 -0.97
CA PRO A 277 -44.87 -6.64 -0.14
C PRO A 277 -46.17 -7.04 -0.86
N ASP A 278 -46.70 -8.19 -0.48
CA ASP A 278 -48.01 -8.74 -0.81
C ASP A 278 -48.57 -9.32 0.49
N THR A 279 -49.28 -8.48 1.22
CA THR A 279 -49.62 -8.73 2.63
C THR A 279 -50.62 -9.87 2.78
N ASP A 280 -51.59 -10.04 1.86
CA ASP A 280 -52.60 -11.09 1.92
C ASP A 280 -52.28 -12.30 1.04
N GLY A 281 -51.28 -12.20 0.19
CA GLY A 281 -50.75 -13.31 -0.61
C GLY A 281 -51.62 -13.66 -1.84
N ASP A 282 -52.38 -12.72 -2.39
CA ASP A 282 -53.25 -12.97 -3.55
C ASP A 282 -52.52 -12.83 -4.90
N GLY A 283 -51.24 -12.40 -4.86
CA GLY A 283 -50.39 -12.21 -6.04
C GLY A 283 -50.46 -10.81 -6.65
N ILE A 284 -51.00 -9.85 -5.92
CA ILE A 284 -51.00 -8.44 -6.24
C ILE A 284 -50.24 -7.74 -5.12
N VAL A 285 -49.20 -6.97 -5.45
CA VAL A 285 -48.44 -6.24 -4.46
C VAL A 285 -49.23 -5.13 -3.80
N ASP A 286 -49.05 -4.86 -2.53
CA ASP A 286 -49.83 -3.92 -1.72
C ASP A 286 -50.06 -2.55 -2.36
N LYS A 287 -49.02 -2.04 -3.09
CA LYS A 287 -49.12 -0.74 -3.79
C LYS A 287 -50.14 -0.73 -4.97
N ASP A 288 -50.38 -1.89 -5.55
CA ASP A 288 -51.29 -2.08 -6.71
C ASP A 288 -52.59 -2.73 -6.30
N ASP A 289 -52.71 -3.13 -5.01
CA ASP A 289 -53.87 -3.76 -4.44
C ASP A 289 -54.79 -2.75 -3.73
N LYS A 290 -56.07 -2.75 -4.08
CA LYS A 290 -57.08 -1.90 -3.42
C LYS A 290 -57.49 -2.43 -2.05
N CYS A 291 -57.28 -3.70 -1.80
CA CYS A 291 -57.63 -4.38 -0.57
C CYS A 291 -56.44 -5.16 0.02
N ALA A 292 -55.27 -4.56 0.12
CA ALA A 292 -53.98 -5.13 0.45
C ALA A 292 -53.89 -6.04 1.71
N THR A 293 -54.98 -6.23 2.43
CA THR A 293 -55.07 -7.07 3.62
C THR A 293 -56.14 -8.16 3.52
N VAL A 294 -56.83 -8.23 2.39
CA VAL A 294 -57.94 -9.17 2.19
C VAL A 294 -57.91 -9.71 0.76
N ALA A 295 -57.39 -10.91 0.62
CA ALA A 295 -57.14 -11.54 -0.67
C ALA A 295 -58.36 -11.58 -1.58
N GLY A 296 -58.16 -11.11 -2.84
CA GLY A 296 -59.17 -11.09 -3.84
C GLY A 296 -58.63 -11.29 -5.25
N PRO A 297 -59.51 -11.44 -6.24
CA PRO A 297 -59.06 -11.69 -7.59
C PRO A 297 -58.52 -10.43 -8.28
N LYS A 298 -57.48 -10.56 -9.10
CA LYS A 298 -56.91 -9.50 -9.93
C LYS A 298 -57.94 -8.74 -10.76
N ALA A 299 -59.00 -9.45 -11.22
CA ALA A 299 -60.11 -8.84 -11.99
C ALA A 299 -60.92 -7.80 -11.20
N ASN A 300 -60.81 -7.83 -9.85
CA ASN A 300 -61.46 -6.85 -8.96
C ASN A 300 -60.44 -5.95 -8.27
N GLY A 301 -59.17 -5.93 -8.77
CA GLY A 301 -58.09 -5.11 -8.20
C GLY A 301 -57.67 -5.53 -6.82
N GLY A 302 -57.64 -6.85 -6.53
CA GLY A 302 -57.24 -7.44 -5.26
C GLY A 302 -58.33 -7.50 -4.20
N CYS A 303 -59.53 -7.01 -4.47
CA CYS A 303 -60.61 -7.09 -3.53
C CYS A 303 -61.51 -8.31 -3.78
N PRO A 304 -62.03 -8.94 -2.71
CA PRO A 304 -63.13 -9.92 -2.87
C PRO A 304 -64.32 -9.29 -3.61
N TRP A 305 -64.98 -10.10 -4.36
CA TRP A 305 -66.26 -9.64 -4.92
C TRP A 305 -67.27 -9.45 -3.77
N PRO A 306 -68.01 -8.31 -3.80
CA PRO A 306 -69.03 -8.08 -2.78
C PRO A 306 -70.15 -9.08 -2.87
N ASP A 307 -70.72 -9.40 -1.72
CA ASP A 307 -71.97 -10.12 -1.53
C ASP A 307 -72.76 -9.29 -0.50
N THR A 308 -73.62 -8.40 -1.02
CA THR A 308 -74.19 -7.30 -0.24
C THR A 308 -75.29 -7.77 0.73
N ASP A 309 -76.06 -8.83 0.43
CA ASP A 309 -77.05 -9.38 1.32
C ASP A 309 -76.66 -10.65 2.05
N GLY A 310 -75.47 -11.21 1.69
CA GLY A 310 -74.87 -12.35 2.38
C GLY A 310 -75.49 -13.68 2.11
N ASP A 311 -76.10 -13.86 0.96
CA ASP A 311 -76.75 -15.10 0.58
C ASP A 311 -75.83 -16.14 -0.07
N GLY A 312 -74.60 -15.76 -0.34
CA GLY A 312 -73.56 -16.62 -0.95
C GLY A 312 -73.51 -16.50 -2.46
N VAL A 313 -74.33 -15.63 -3.07
CA VAL A 313 -74.19 -15.24 -4.47
C VAL A 313 -73.57 -13.87 -4.56
N LEU A 314 -72.48 -13.79 -5.28
CA LEU A 314 -71.72 -12.52 -5.36
C LEU A 314 -72.54 -11.48 -6.15
N ASP A 315 -72.43 -10.18 -5.77
CA ASP A 315 -73.18 -9.08 -6.42
C ASP A 315 -73.05 -9.06 -7.95
N LYS A 316 -71.92 -9.55 -8.51
CA LYS A 316 -71.74 -9.63 -9.97
C LYS A 316 -72.55 -10.71 -10.64
N ASP A 317 -72.99 -11.73 -9.89
CA ASP A 317 -73.75 -12.91 -10.35
C ASP A 317 -75.13 -12.91 -9.75
N ASP A 318 -75.52 -11.92 -8.93
CA ASP A 318 -76.76 -11.76 -8.21
C ASP A 318 -77.69 -10.76 -8.90
N ASN A 319 -78.87 -11.20 -9.25
CA ASN A 319 -79.90 -10.36 -9.83
C ASN A 319 -80.70 -9.56 -8.80
N CYS A 320 -80.65 -9.93 -7.51
CA CYS A 320 -81.39 -9.30 -6.41
C CYS A 320 -80.41 -8.88 -5.22
N LYS A 321 -79.34 -8.23 -5.48
CA LYS A 321 -78.21 -7.89 -4.63
C LYS A 321 -78.48 -7.41 -3.19
N ASN A 322 -79.71 -7.09 -2.84
CA ASN A 322 -80.11 -6.58 -1.54
C ASN A 322 -81.20 -7.44 -0.90
N GLU A 323 -81.57 -8.57 -1.50
CA GLU A 323 -82.64 -9.46 -1.04
C GLU A 323 -82.13 -10.91 -1.08
N VAL A 324 -81.89 -11.52 0.08
CA VAL A 324 -81.40 -12.89 0.23
C VAL A 324 -82.23 -13.89 -0.55
N GLY A 325 -81.56 -14.64 -1.45
CA GLY A 325 -82.19 -15.67 -2.26
C GLY A 325 -81.26 -16.84 -2.56
N PRO A 326 -81.81 -17.97 -3.05
CA PRO A 326 -80.95 -19.12 -3.35
C PRO A 326 -80.18 -18.95 -4.65
N ALA A 327 -78.98 -19.51 -4.71
CA ALA A 327 -78.15 -19.53 -5.93
C ALA A 327 -78.85 -20.22 -7.12
N SER A 328 -79.84 -21.10 -6.86
CA SER A 328 -80.67 -21.71 -7.90
C SER A 328 -81.60 -20.75 -8.58
N ASN A 329 -81.82 -19.53 -8.04
CA ASN A 329 -82.61 -18.46 -8.59
C ASN A 329 -81.81 -17.17 -8.79
N ASP A 330 -80.52 -17.31 -9.09
CA ASP A 330 -79.56 -16.20 -9.32
C ASP A 330 -79.65 -15.14 -8.21
N GLY A 331 -79.67 -15.56 -6.92
CA GLY A 331 -79.72 -14.69 -5.74
C GLY A 331 -81.08 -14.04 -5.45
N CYS A 332 -82.12 -14.33 -6.20
CA CYS A 332 -83.47 -13.76 -5.95
C CYS A 332 -84.30 -14.66 -5.07
N PRO A 333 -85.15 -14.08 -4.19
CA PRO A 333 -86.10 -14.86 -3.40
C PRO A 333 -87.11 -15.59 -4.30
N GLU A 334 -87.54 -16.79 -3.91
CA GLU A 334 -88.55 -17.54 -4.62
C GLU A 334 -89.91 -16.82 -4.54
N PRO A 335 -90.62 -16.72 -5.66
CA PRO A 335 -91.93 -16.07 -5.65
C PRO A 335 -92.88 -16.81 -4.68
N VAL A 336 -93.39 -16.07 -3.70
CA VAL A 336 -94.46 -16.60 -2.78
C VAL A 336 -95.69 -16.83 -3.55
N ILE A 337 -95.93 -18.06 -3.94
CA ILE A 337 -97.22 -18.45 -4.56
C ILE A 337 -98.26 -18.48 -3.44
N THR A 338 -98.96 -17.37 -3.22
CA THR A 338 -100.20 -17.34 -2.45
C THR A 338 -101.29 -18.14 -3.16
N LYS A 339 -101.54 -19.36 -2.68
CA LYS A 339 -102.75 -20.07 -3.12
C LYS A 339 -103.93 -19.22 -2.79
N VAL A 340 -104.57 -18.63 -3.80
CA VAL A 340 -105.89 -18.04 -3.65
C VAL A 340 -106.84 -19.20 -3.45
N ALA A 341 -107.56 -19.28 -2.29
CA ALA A 341 -108.59 -20.26 -1.96
C ALA A 341 -109.89 -19.92 -2.62
#